data_e530b083c4fe96df810ce1afd5fe8112
#
_entry.id   e530b083c4fe96df810ce1afd5fe8112
#
_cell.length_a   1.000
_cell.length_b   1.000
_cell.length_c   1.000
_cell.angle_alpha   90.00
_cell.angle_beta   90.00
_cell.angle_gamma   90.00
#
_symmetry.space_group_name_H-M   'P 1'
#
loop_
_entity.id
_entity.type
_entity.pdbx_description
1 polymer ?
#
loop_
_entity_poly.entity_id
_entity_poly.type
_entity_poly.pdbx_seq_one_letter_code
_entity_poly.pdbx_strand_id
1 'polypeptide(L)'
;WQMWAKLALKLFSREFRRGELTVISAAIALAVLTVLTLSMVTERIAESIAQKSSAFIAADRVLASNHAIDTAFITQAEQQNLETAQMVYFDTMLFANDEMQFSSVKAASNSYPLKGQLKVKAGLNAETEVAPGAPTPGNVWLSESVFYSLNINVGDQVELGAALFNVEKVIVEEPDAPFNVFSSSRRVLINIDDVPKTEVIQPGSRVFYRQLYAGDESDINSFYDWLKPQLKENQNWYGVKDRQSPISNSLNRAESFLLLAG
;
A
#
# COMPACT_ATOMS: atom_id res chain seq x y z
N TRP A 1 -49.57 29.12 29.41
CA TRP A 1 -48.67 28.22 28.67
C TRP A 1 -48.70 26.78 29.22
N GLN A 2 -48.70 26.55 30.52
CA GLN A 2 -48.71 25.21 31.11
C GLN A 2 -50.03 24.42 30.87
N MET A 3 -51.17 25.10 30.74
CA MET A 3 -52.47 24.46 30.50
C MET A 3 -52.55 23.91 29.05
N TRP A 4 -52.05 24.66 28.08
CA TRP A 4 -52.01 24.24 26.68
C TRP A 4 -51.03 23.07 26.42
N ALA A 5 -49.88 23.06 27.10
CA ALA A 5 -48.94 21.98 27.03
C ALA A 5 -49.51 20.67 27.63
N LYS A 6 -50.23 20.73 28.73
CA LYS A 6 -50.92 19.57 29.33
C LYS A 6 -52.04 19.03 28.43
N LEU A 7 -52.76 19.92 27.76
CA LEU A 7 -53.82 19.54 26.82
C LEU A 7 -53.26 18.87 25.58
N ALA A 8 -52.17 19.42 25.01
CA ALA A 8 -51.46 18.85 23.90
C ALA A 8 -50.90 17.45 24.21
N LEU A 9 -50.28 17.27 25.39
CA LEU A 9 -49.79 15.96 25.83
C LEU A 9 -50.92 14.93 26.02
N LYS A 10 -52.06 15.37 26.52
CA LYS A 10 -53.23 14.49 26.74
C LYS A 10 -53.88 14.09 25.40
N LEU A 11 -53.96 15.00 24.44
CA LEU A 11 -54.45 14.72 23.10
C LEU A 11 -53.45 13.80 22.35
N PHE A 12 -52.16 14.07 22.43
CA PHE A 12 -51.11 13.23 21.87
C PHE A 12 -51.13 11.79 22.39
N SER A 13 -51.28 11.63 23.72
CA SER A 13 -51.41 10.31 24.37
C SER A 13 -52.70 9.56 23.97
N ARG A 14 -53.76 10.27 23.63
CA ARG A 14 -55.04 9.67 23.23
C ARG A 14 -55.02 9.26 21.75
N GLU A 15 -54.34 10.02 20.90
CA GLU A 15 -54.15 9.69 19.50
C GLU A 15 -53.12 8.55 19.29
N PHE A 16 -52.11 8.49 20.14
CA PHE A 16 -51.18 7.37 20.18
C PHE A 16 -51.86 6.01 20.44
N ARG A 17 -52.95 6.03 21.24
CA ARG A 17 -53.77 4.84 21.53
C ARG A 17 -54.73 4.43 20.40
N ARG A 18 -54.95 5.28 19.41
CA ARG A 18 -55.82 5.00 18.25
C ARG A 18 -55.11 4.23 17.13
N GLY A 19 -53.79 4.03 17.23
CA GLY A 19 -53.02 3.20 16.30
C GLY A 19 -52.45 3.95 15.09
N GLU A 20 -53.05 5.05 14.65
CA GLU A 20 -52.58 5.77 13.45
C GLU A 20 -51.21 6.44 13.66
N LEU A 21 -51.07 7.15 14.80
CA LEU A 21 -49.79 7.75 15.19
C LEU A 21 -48.70 6.71 15.50
N THR A 22 -49.09 5.54 15.96
CA THR A 22 -48.16 4.44 16.24
C THR A 22 -47.51 3.92 14.94
N VAL A 23 -48.30 3.78 13.87
CA VAL A 23 -47.80 3.35 12.55
C VAL A 23 -46.84 4.39 11.97
N ILE A 24 -47.19 5.69 12.04
CA ILE A 24 -46.35 6.78 11.57
C ILE A 24 -45.04 6.84 12.37
N SER A 25 -45.14 6.74 13.72
CA SER A 25 -43.93 6.73 14.58
C SER A 25 -43.06 5.53 14.35
N ALA A 26 -43.66 4.36 14.13
CA ALA A 26 -42.90 3.14 13.77
C ALA A 26 -42.22 3.26 12.39
N ALA A 27 -42.90 3.86 11.42
CA ALA A 27 -42.34 4.11 10.10
C ALA A 27 -41.15 5.09 10.16
N ILE A 28 -41.27 6.17 10.92
CA ILE A 28 -40.18 7.15 11.14
C ILE A 28 -39.00 6.48 11.87
N ALA A 29 -39.28 5.72 12.94
CA ALA A 29 -38.26 5.01 13.69
C ALA A 29 -37.53 4.00 12.79
N LEU A 30 -38.26 3.27 11.95
CA LEU A 30 -37.68 2.33 11.00
C LEU A 30 -36.82 3.05 9.96
N ALA A 31 -37.29 4.17 9.42
CA ALA A 31 -36.53 4.97 8.45
C ALA A 31 -35.22 5.50 9.07
N VAL A 32 -35.29 6.06 10.27
CA VAL A 32 -34.09 6.55 11.00
C VAL A 32 -33.13 5.41 11.30
N LEU A 33 -33.65 4.27 11.75
CA LEU A 33 -32.84 3.07 12.04
C LEU A 33 -32.14 2.55 10.78
N THR A 34 -32.84 2.54 9.66
CA THR A 34 -32.27 2.12 8.36
C THR A 34 -31.16 3.06 7.92
N VAL A 35 -31.37 4.38 8.01
CA VAL A 35 -30.34 5.37 7.65
C VAL A 35 -29.13 5.27 8.56
N LEU A 36 -29.32 5.14 9.88
CA LEU A 36 -28.21 5.00 10.83
C LEU A 36 -27.44 3.70 10.61
N THR A 37 -28.14 2.59 10.36
CA THR A 37 -27.50 1.31 10.09
C THR A 37 -26.68 1.36 8.80
N LEU A 38 -27.24 1.94 7.74
CA LEU A 38 -26.55 2.09 6.47
C LEU A 38 -25.31 3.00 6.61
N SER A 39 -25.43 4.11 7.34
CA SER A 39 -24.28 5.00 7.61
C SER A 39 -23.18 4.29 8.38
N MET A 40 -23.51 3.54 9.44
CA MET A 40 -22.51 2.76 10.20
C MET A 40 -21.84 1.68 9.37
N VAL A 41 -22.58 0.99 8.52
CA VAL A 41 -22.03 -0.04 7.64
C VAL A 41 -21.10 0.60 6.60
N THR A 42 -21.50 1.72 6.01
CA THR A 42 -20.70 2.46 5.02
C THR A 42 -19.39 2.98 5.64
N GLU A 43 -19.44 3.52 6.86
CA GLU A 43 -18.25 3.98 7.59
C GLU A 43 -17.27 2.83 7.88
N ARG A 44 -17.77 1.68 8.36
CA ARG A 44 -16.95 0.49 8.62
C ARG A 44 -16.34 -0.10 7.35
N ILE A 45 -17.10 -0.11 6.25
CA ILE A 45 -16.58 -0.54 4.95
C ILE A 45 -15.49 0.42 4.47
N ALA A 46 -15.70 1.73 4.59
CA ALA A 46 -14.72 2.73 4.20
C ALA A 46 -13.41 2.62 5.01
N GLU A 47 -13.48 2.40 6.32
CA GLU A 47 -12.31 2.15 7.17
C GLU A 47 -11.59 0.85 6.78
N SER A 48 -12.33 -0.23 6.55
CA SER A 48 -11.76 -1.52 6.15
C SER A 48 -11.07 -1.44 4.78
N ILE A 49 -11.65 -0.69 3.84
CA ILE A 49 -11.05 -0.42 2.52
C ILE A 49 -9.80 0.45 2.69
N ALA A 50 -9.83 1.47 3.53
CA ALA A 50 -8.68 2.34 3.77
C ALA A 50 -7.50 1.55 4.36
N GLN A 51 -7.73 0.71 5.37
CA GLN A 51 -6.69 -0.13 5.97
C GLN A 51 -6.10 -1.16 5.00
N LYS A 52 -6.95 -1.81 4.19
CA LYS A 52 -6.47 -2.72 3.13
C LYS A 52 -5.76 -1.98 2.00
N SER A 53 -6.15 -0.74 1.75
CA SER A 53 -5.60 0.06 0.67
C SER A 53 -4.17 0.54 0.95
N SER A 54 -3.82 0.86 2.21
CA SER A 54 -2.44 1.19 2.60
C SER A 54 -1.47 0.02 2.34
N ALA A 55 -1.97 -1.22 2.40
CA ALA A 55 -1.18 -2.39 2.03
C ALA A 55 -0.77 -2.38 0.55
N PHE A 56 -1.57 -1.82 -0.36
CA PHE A 56 -1.26 -1.78 -1.80
C PHE A 56 -0.13 -0.84 -2.20
N ILE A 57 0.30 0.06 -1.32
CA ILE A 57 1.47 0.90 -1.54
C ILE A 57 2.57 0.60 -0.53
N ALA A 58 2.38 -0.44 0.29
CA ALA A 58 3.27 -0.86 1.38
C ALA A 58 3.51 0.22 2.45
N ALA A 59 2.68 1.27 2.52
CA ALA A 59 2.82 2.42 3.42
C ALA A 59 1.52 3.21 3.53
N ASP A 60 1.48 4.23 4.37
CA ASP A 60 0.37 5.19 4.42
C ASP A 60 0.58 6.33 3.41
N ARG A 61 1.83 6.75 3.21
CA ARG A 61 2.24 7.77 2.22
C ARG A 61 3.54 7.38 1.54
N VAL A 62 3.69 7.84 0.31
CA VAL A 62 4.87 7.61 -0.53
C VAL A 62 5.35 8.93 -1.14
N LEU A 63 6.64 9.19 -1.00
CA LEU A 63 7.34 10.20 -1.78
C LEU A 63 8.06 9.49 -2.94
N ALA A 64 7.61 9.73 -4.16
CA ALA A 64 8.23 9.18 -5.36
C ALA A 64 9.07 10.23 -6.09
N SER A 65 10.19 9.83 -6.62
CA SER A 65 11.12 10.67 -7.38
C SER A 65 11.86 9.86 -8.45
N ASN A 66 12.28 10.51 -9.52
CA ASN A 66 13.21 9.94 -10.49
C ASN A 66 14.69 10.30 -10.18
N HIS A 67 14.94 10.97 -9.07
CA HIS A 67 16.28 11.26 -8.53
C HIS A 67 16.36 10.81 -7.08
N ALA A 68 17.56 10.62 -6.59
CA ALA A 68 17.78 10.26 -5.20
C ALA A 68 17.10 11.27 -4.26
N ILE A 69 16.40 10.73 -3.25
CA ILE A 69 15.67 11.50 -2.24
C ILE A 69 16.64 11.86 -1.13
N ASP A 70 16.54 13.09 -0.62
CA ASP A 70 17.41 13.57 0.45
C ASP A 70 17.20 12.76 1.73
N THR A 71 18.29 12.28 2.31
CA THR A 71 18.28 11.53 3.57
C THR A 71 17.79 12.36 4.76
N ALA A 72 17.86 13.69 4.68
CA ALA A 72 17.29 14.59 5.67
C ALA A 72 15.78 14.38 5.87
N PHE A 73 15.06 13.96 4.82
CA PHE A 73 13.62 13.66 4.91
C PHE A 73 13.33 12.43 5.76
N ILE A 74 14.23 11.45 5.75
CA ILE A 74 14.13 10.26 6.59
C ILE A 74 14.33 10.62 8.05
N THR A 75 15.44 11.31 8.35
CA THR A 75 15.78 11.73 9.72
C THR A 75 14.67 12.58 10.34
N GLN A 76 14.09 13.51 9.55
CA GLN A 76 13.00 14.35 10.02
C GLN A 76 11.71 13.55 10.27
N ALA A 77 11.38 12.59 9.42
CA ALA A 77 10.23 11.72 9.60
C ALA A 77 10.34 10.88 10.87
N GLU A 78 11.51 10.29 11.12
CA GLU A 78 11.79 9.50 12.33
C GLU A 78 11.70 10.36 13.60
N GLN A 79 12.15 11.63 13.57
CA GLN A 79 11.98 12.57 14.67
C GLN A 79 10.51 12.91 14.96
N GLN A 80 9.63 12.71 13.98
CA GLN A 80 8.18 12.91 14.11
C GLN A 80 7.43 11.58 14.29
N ASN A 81 8.10 10.53 14.80
CA ASN A 81 7.57 9.20 15.09
C ASN A 81 7.00 8.46 13.89
N LEU A 82 7.45 8.77 12.67
CA LEU A 82 7.06 8.03 11.48
C LEU A 82 8.03 6.87 11.26
N GLU A 83 7.48 5.71 10.91
CA GLU A 83 8.23 4.60 10.36
C GLU A 83 8.60 4.90 8.91
N THR A 84 9.81 4.54 8.50
CA THR A 84 10.30 4.81 7.15
C THR A 84 10.88 3.56 6.48
N ALA A 85 10.72 3.47 5.16
CA ALA A 85 11.40 2.48 4.34
C ALA A 85 11.77 3.08 2.99
N GLN A 86 12.93 2.68 2.46
CA GLN A 86 13.41 3.13 1.16
C GLN A 86 13.25 2.03 0.12
N MET A 87 12.93 2.43 -1.10
CA MET A 87 12.91 1.55 -2.26
C MET A 87 13.53 2.24 -3.47
N VAL A 88 14.30 1.47 -4.23
CA VAL A 88 14.88 1.88 -5.51
C VAL A 88 14.46 0.85 -6.56
N TYR A 89 14.00 1.32 -7.70
CA TYR A 89 13.55 0.50 -8.82
C TYR A 89 14.39 0.78 -10.05
N PHE A 90 14.87 -0.27 -10.68
CA PHE A 90 15.58 -0.22 -11.97
C PHE A 90 15.39 -1.54 -12.71
N ASP A 91 15.59 -1.50 -14.01
CA ASP A 91 15.53 -2.69 -14.85
C ASP A 91 16.94 -3.07 -15.26
N THR A 92 17.24 -4.38 -15.26
CA THR A 92 18.55 -4.90 -15.69
C THR A 92 18.45 -6.35 -16.15
N MET A 93 19.54 -6.86 -16.69
CA MET A 93 19.69 -8.28 -17.02
C MET A 93 20.23 -9.05 -15.83
N LEU A 94 19.63 -10.22 -15.57
CA LEU A 94 20.20 -11.26 -14.71
C LEU A 94 20.87 -12.32 -15.57
N PHE A 95 21.94 -12.88 -15.05
CA PHE A 95 22.67 -13.97 -15.71
C PHE A 95 22.86 -15.14 -14.73
N ALA A 96 22.58 -16.34 -15.21
CA ALA A 96 22.86 -17.60 -14.50
C ALA A 96 22.82 -18.76 -15.53
N ASN A 97 23.65 -19.79 -15.34
CA ASN A 97 23.65 -21.02 -16.15
C ASN A 97 23.69 -20.78 -17.67
N ASP A 98 24.45 -19.80 -18.13
CA ASP A 98 24.52 -19.37 -19.54
C ASP A 98 23.22 -18.80 -20.13
N GLU A 99 22.21 -18.60 -19.25
CA GLU A 99 20.93 -17.97 -19.58
C GLU A 99 20.92 -16.52 -19.10
N MET A 100 20.09 -15.69 -19.77
CA MET A 100 19.89 -14.29 -19.40
C MET A 100 18.42 -13.93 -19.34
N GLN A 101 18.06 -13.10 -18.38
CA GLN A 101 16.70 -12.68 -18.18
C GLN A 101 16.61 -11.18 -17.86
N PHE A 102 15.91 -10.42 -18.71
CA PHE A 102 15.57 -9.04 -18.39
C PHE A 102 14.54 -9.00 -17.26
N SER A 103 14.84 -8.27 -16.21
CA SER A 103 14.04 -8.27 -14.97
C SER A 103 13.94 -6.88 -14.36
N SER A 104 12.82 -6.64 -13.69
CA SER A 104 12.61 -5.46 -12.83
C SER A 104 13.12 -5.74 -11.44
N VAL A 105 14.09 -4.95 -11.02
CA VAL A 105 14.71 -5.04 -9.70
C VAL A 105 14.11 -4.00 -8.77
N LYS A 106 13.68 -4.46 -7.62
CA LYS A 106 13.34 -3.66 -6.45
C LYS A 106 14.43 -3.85 -5.41
N ALA A 107 15.09 -2.80 -5.04
CA ALA A 107 15.97 -2.78 -3.88
C ALA A 107 15.24 -2.11 -2.72
N ALA A 108 15.15 -2.76 -1.56
CA ALA A 108 14.39 -2.27 -0.43
C ALA A 108 15.22 -2.29 0.86
N SER A 109 14.92 -1.34 1.77
CA SER A 109 15.48 -1.34 3.12
C SER A 109 14.88 -2.45 3.98
N ASN A 110 15.54 -2.81 5.06
CA ASN A 110 15.10 -3.89 5.97
C ASN A 110 13.72 -3.66 6.57
N SER A 111 13.27 -2.40 6.69
CA SER A 111 11.96 -2.01 7.21
C SER A 111 10.81 -2.21 6.23
N TYR A 112 11.09 -2.50 4.96
CA TYR A 112 10.06 -2.79 3.96
C TYR A 112 9.44 -4.18 4.17
N PRO A 113 8.11 -4.34 4.05
CA PRO A 113 7.08 -3.32 3.86
C PRO A 113 6.63 -2.70 5.19
N LEU A 114 6.26 -1.41 5.21
CA LEU A 114 5.69 -0.76 6.40
C LEU A 114 4.24 -1.16 6.65
N LYS A 115 3.49 -1.46 5.58
CA LYS A 115 2.11 -1.95 5.61
C LYS A 115 1.94 -3.11 4.63
N GLY A 116 1.04 -4.03 4.96
CA GLY A 116 0.84 -5.25 4.18
C GLY A 116 1.79 -6.37 4.56
N GLN A 117 1.87 -7.39 3.72
CA GLN A 117 2.70 -8.57 3.96
C GLN A 117 3.48 -8.94 2.70
N LEU A 118 4.76 -9.20 2.87
CA LEU A 118 5.62 -9.77 1.86
C LEU A 118 5.61 -11.29 2.04
N LYS A 119 5.08 -12.03 1.07
CA LYS A 119 4.98 -13.50 1.12
C LYS A 119 6.01 -14.14 0.22
N VAL A 120 6.70 -15.10 0.77
CA VAL A 120 7.80 -15.82 0.12
C VAL A 120 7.71 -17.32 0.38
N LYS A 121 8.53 -18.09 -0.35
CA LYS A 121 8.73 -19.53 -0.12
C LYS A 121 10.23 -19.81 -0.04
N ALA A 122 10.62 -20.77 0.80
CA ALA A 122 11.99 -21.26 0.88
C ALA A 122 12.42 -22.09 -0.35
N GLY A 123 11.52 -22.37 -1.29
CA GLY A 123 11.74 -23.10 -2.54
C GLY A 123 10.44 -23.18 -3.34
N LEU A 124 10.53 -23.58 -4.62
CA LEU A 124 9.37 -23.61 -5.53
C LEU A 124 8.19 -24.41 -4.99
N ASN A 125 8.46 -25.52 -4.29
CA ASN A 125 7.44 -26.41 -3.73
C ASN A 125 7.25 -26.27 -2.21
N ALA A 126 7.89 -25.27 -1.58
CA ALA A 126 7.78 -25.03 -0.14
C ALA A 126 6.46 -24.30 0.21
N GLU A 127 6.09 -24.34 1.48
CA GLU A 127 4.97 -23.56 2.00
C GLU A 127 5.25 -22.07 1.95
N THR A 128 4.18 -21.29 1.82
CA THR A 128 4.26 -19.82 1.81
C THR A 128 4.39 -19.31 3.24
N GLU A 129 5.38 -18.47 3.49
CA GLU A 129 5.62 -17.79 4.75
C GLU A 129 5.60 -16.27 4.58
N VAL A 130 5.36 -15.54 5.67
CA VAL A 130 5.48 -14.07 5.68
C VAL A 130 6.90 -13.71 6.04
N ALA A 131 7.55 -12.95 5.16
CA ALA A 131 8.89 -12.46 5.42
C ALA A 131 8.86 -11.25 6.39
N PRO A 132 9.84 -11.15 7.30
CA PRO A 132 9.92 -10.03 8.26
C PRO A 132 10.36 -8.72 7.61
N GLY A 133 10.93 -8.75 6.41
CA GLY A 133 11.47 -7.59 5.70
C GLY A 133 12.12 -7.99 4.37
N ALA A 134 12.93 -7.10 3.82
CA ALA A 134 13.71 -7.33 2.59
C ALA A 134 14.80 -8.41 2.80
N PRO A 135 15.38 -8.97 1.72
CA PRO A 135 16.54 -9.86 1.80
C PRO A 135 17.69 -9.24 2.59
N THR A 136 18.46 -10.08 3.28
CA THR A 136 19.73 -9.63 3.86
C THR A 136 20.75 -9.36 2.75
N PRO A 137 21.70 -8.43 2.96
CA PRO A 137 22.70 -8.09 1.95
C PRO A 137 23.43 -9.33 1.41
N GLY A 138 23.63 -9.36 0.08
CA GLY A 138 24.23 -10.48 -0.63
C GLY A 138 23.27 -11.58 -1.08
N ASN A 139 22.00 -11.50 -0.65
CA ASN A 139 20.94 -12.43 -1.05
C ASN A 139 19.94 -11.75 -1.98
N VAL A 140 19.31 -12.57 -2.82
CA VAL A 140 18.25 -12.13 -3.74
C VAL A 140 17.05 -13.05 -3.64
N TRP A 141 15.87 -12.45 -3.70
CA TRP A 141 14.60 -13.17 -3.84
C TRP A 141 14.04 -12.93 -5.24
N LEU A 142 13.56 -13.97 -5.86
CA LEU A 142 13.16 -13.98 -7.27
C LEU A 142 11.72 -14.47 -7.39
N SER A 143 10.97 -13.91 -8.35
CA SER A 143 9.67 -14.47 -8.71
C SER A 143 9.83 -15.83 -9.39
N GLU A 144 8.85 -16.70 -9.26
CA GLU A 144 8.84 -18.06 -9.79
C GLU A 144 9.19 -18.11 -11.30
N SER A 145 8.72 -17.13 -12.08
CA SER A 145 9.01 -17.03 -13.51
C SER A 145 10.51 -16.87 -13.83
N VAL A 146 11.29 -16.24 -12.94
CA VAL A 146 12.74 -16.07 -13.11
C VAL A 146 13.46 -17.40 -12.89
N PHE A 147 13.02 -18.20 -11.92
CA PHE A 147 13.57 -19.54 -11.68
C PHE A 147 13.50 -20.41 -12.94
N TYR A 148 12.34 -20.43 -13.58
CA TYR A 148 12.17 -21.19 -14.82
C TYR A 148 12.96 -20.62 -16.01
N SER A 149 13.03 -19.28 -16.11
CA SER A 149 13.74 -18.64 -17.23
C SER A 149 15.26 -18.83 -17.17
N LEU A 150 15.84 -18.89 -15.97
CA LEU A 150 17.27 -19.07 -15.76
C LEU A 150 17.67 -20.51 -15.42
N ASN A 151 16.69 -21.40 -15.30
CA ASN A 151 16.89 -22.80 -14.89
C ASN A 151 17.70 -22.93 -13.60
N ILE A 152 17.30 -22.19 -12.55
CA ILE A 152 17.98 -22.10 -11.26
C ILE A 152 17.11 -22.63 -10.12
N ASN A 153 17.76 -22.91 -9.00
CA ASN A 153 17.12 -23.32 -7.75
C ASN A 153 17.53 -22.39 -6.60
N VAL A 154 16.83 -22.49 -5.49
CA VAL A 154 17.28 -21.84 -4.25
C VAL A 154 18.62 -22.42 -3.83
N GLY A 155 19.57 -21.55 -3.48
CA GLY A 155 20.95 -21.88 -3.18
C GLY A 155 21.93 -21.63 -4.35
N ASP A 156 21.43 -21.47 -5.57
CA ASP A 156 22.26 -21.08 -6.71
C ASP A 156 22.67 -19.61 -6.62
N GLN A 157 23.58 -19.20 -7.48
CA GLN A 157 24.02 -17.81 -7.63
C GLN A 157 23.51 -17.20 -8.92
N VAL A 158 23.16 -15.93 -8.86
CA VAL A 158 22.83 -15.11 -10.04
C VAL A 158 23.69 -13.86 -10.06
N GLU A 159 24.10 -13.47 -11.27
CA GLU A 159 24.81 -12.22 -11.51
C GLU A 159 23.77 -11.12 -11.83
N LEU A 160 23.86 -9.99 -11.12
CA LEU A 160 23.05 -8.80 -11.31
C LEU A 160 23.99 -7.59 -11.40
N GLY A 161 24.13 -7.05 -12.61
CA GLY A 161 25.16 -6.05 -12.87
C GLY A 161 26.57 -6.61 -12.63
N ALA A 162 27.35 -5.93 -11.79
CA ALA A 162 28.72 -6.38 -11.43
C ALA A 162 28.78 -7.28 -10.19
N ALA A 163 27.63 -7.61 -9.58
CA ALA A 163 27.55 -8.34 -8.31
C ALA A 163 26.94 -9.72 -8.46
N LEU A 164 27.42 -10.68 -7.64
CA LEU A 164 26.87 -12.02 -7.50
C LEU A 164 26.01 -12.07 -6.23
N PHE A 165 24.83 -12.66 -6.35
CA PHE A 165 23.85 -12.82 -5.28
C PHE A 165 23.49 -14.29 -5.07
N ASN A 166 23.31 -14.71 -3.83
CA ASN A 166 22.77 -16.01 -3.51
C ASN A 166 21.24 -15.99 -3.61
N VAL A 167 20.67 -16.91 -4.35
CA VAL A 167 19.21 -17.08 -4.47
C VAL A 167 18.68 -17.71 -3.19
N GLU A 168 17.94 -16.94 -2.39
CA GLU A 168 17.53 -17.38 -1.04
C GLU A 168 16.07 -17.82 -0.99
N LYS A 169 15.15 -17.09 -1.65
CA LYS A 169 13.71 -17.34 -1.58
C LYS A 169 12.99 -17.05 -2.88
N VAL A 170 11.78 -17.61 -2.99
CA VAL A 170 10.85 -17.35 -4.09
C VAL A 170 9.83 -16.29 -3.62
N ILE A 171 9.68 -15.21 -4.39
CA ILE A 171 8.64 -14.19 -4.13
C ILE A 171 7.29 -14.73 -4.58
N VAL A 172 6.32 -14.74 -3.68
CA VAL A 172 4.92 -15.11 -3.95
C VAL A 172 4.07 -13.86 -4.15
N GLU A 173 4.08 -12.97 -3.15
CA GLU A 173 3.24 -11.78 -3.13
C GLU A 173 3.98 -10.61 -2.50
N GLU A 174 3.93 -9.46 -3.15
CA GLU A 174 4.43 -8.19 -2.65
C GLU A 174 3.25 -7.24 -2.49
N PRO A 175 3.14 -6.49 -1.38
CA PRO A 175 1.97 -5.66 -1.12
C PRO A 175 1.78 -4.55 -2.16
N ASP A 176 2.88 -3.96 -2.66
CA ASP A 176 2.90 -2.87 -3.63
C ASP A 176 3.08 -3.35 -5.08
N ALA A 177 2.90 -4.64 -5.35
CA ALA A 177 2.96 -5.16 -6.70
C ALA A 177 1.85 -4.53 -7.56
N PRO A 178 2.15 -4.08 -8.79
CA PRO A 178 1.12 -3.56 -9.67
C PRO A 178 0.07 -4.63 -9.93
N PHE A 179 -1.21 -4.25 -9.76
CA PHE A 179 -2.35 -5.13 -9.97
C PHE A 179 -2.55 -5.38 -11.48
N ASN A 180 -1.62 -6.11 -12.08
CA ASN A 180 -1.67 -6.46 -13.49
C ASN A 180 -1.70 -7.98 -13.62
N VAL A 181 -2.90 -8.52 -13.79
CA VAL A 181 -3.17 -9.97 -13.89
C VAL A 181 -2.40 -10.63 -15.04
N PHE A 182 -1.92 -9.83 -15.99
CA PHE A 182 -1.20 -10.27 -17.19
C PHE A 182 0.31 -10.06 -17.13
N SER A 183 0.84 -9.37 -16.14
CA SER A 183 2.27 -9.25 -15.97
C SER A 183 2.79 -10.43 -15.14
N SER A 184 3.22 -11.49 -15.81
CA SER A 184 4.24 -12.38 -15.26
C SER A 184 5.51 -11.54 -15.07
N SER A 185 5.46 -10.59 -14.12
CA SER A 185 6.55 -9.68 -13.88
C SER A 185 7.70 -10.49 -13.31
N ARG A 186 8.81 -10.51 -14.05
CA ARG A 186 10.06 -11.07 -13.63
C ARG A 186 10.67 -10.17 -12.57
N ARG A 187 10.21 -10.40 -11.34
CA ARG A 187 10.51 -9.54 -10.18
C ARG A 187 11.73 -10.08 -9.46
N VAL A 188 12.56 -9.15 -9.04
CA VAL A 188 13.78 -9.37 -8.28
C VAL A 188 13.76 -8.43 -7.09
N LEU A 189 13.97 -8.96 -5.90
CA LEU A 189 14.07 -8.18 -4.68
C LEU A 189 15.46 -8.37 -4.08
N ILE A 190 16.17 -7.27 -3.85
CA ILE A 190 17.47 -7.22 -3.18
C ILE A 190 17.46 -6.24 -2.02
N ASN A 191 18.50 -6.28 -1.20
CA ASN A 191 18.71 -5.26 -0.18
C ASN A 191 19.19 -3.95 -0.81
N ILE A 192 18.74 -2.82 -0.27
CA ILE A 192 19.13 -1.50 -0.78
C ILE A 192 20.63 -1.24 -0.64
N ASP A 193 21.27 -1.82 0.39
CA ASP A 193 22.71 -1.68 0.66
C ASP A 193 23.58 -2.35 -0.42
N ASP A 194 22.99 -3.24 -1.22
CA ASP A 194 23.69 -3.92 -2.31
C ASP A 194 23.63 -3.14 -3.63
N VAL A 195 22.76 -2.12 -3.75
CA VAL A 195 22.62 -1.35 -4.98
C VAL A 195 23.95 -0.80 -5.51
N PRO A 196 24.83 -0.20 -4.69
CA PRO A 196 26.13 0.28 -5.17
C PRO A 196 27.02 -0.82 -5.76
N LYS A 197 26.95 -2.04 -5.21
CA LYS A 197 27.77 -3.19 -5.68
C LYS A 197 27.37 -3.68 -7.06
N THR A 198 26.12 -3.45 -7.45
CA THR A 198 25.61 -3.87 -8.77
C THR A 198 26.19 -3.05 -9.92
N GLU A 199 26.65 -1.83 -9.66
CA GLU A 199 27.12 -0.85 -10.65
C GLU A 199 26.11 -0.56 -11.78
N VAL A 200 24.84 -0.95 -11.63
CA VAL A 200 23.80 -0.77 -12.66
C VAL A 200 23.36 0.69 -12.76
N ILE A 201 23.37 1.42 -11.64
CA ILE A 201 22.94 2.82 -11.61
C ILE A 201 24.10 3.72 -12.04
N GLN A 202 24.04 4.15 -13.30
CA GLN A 202 25.00 5.05 -13.94
C GLN A 202 24.33 6.38 -14.29
N PRO A 203 25.09 7.46 -14.56
CA PRO A 203 24.53 8.69 -15.08
C PRO A 203 23.71 8.43 -16.35
N GLY A 204 22.40 8.78 -16.31
CA GLY A 204 21.45 8.51 -17.40
C GLY A 204 20.65 7.21 -17.26
N SER A 205 20.90 6.39 -16.26
CA SER A 205 20.06 5.23 -15.96
C SER A 205 18.65 5.64 -15.57
N ARG A 206 17.66 4.85 -16.03
CA ARG A 206 16.26 5.05 -15.61
C ARG A 206 16.05 4.40 -14.24
N VAL A 207 16.00 5.23 -13.21
CA VAL A 207 15.85 4.80 -11.81
C VAL A 207 14.70 5.53 -11.18
N PHE A 208 13.90 4.81 -10.39
CA PHE A 208 12.81 5.38 -9.61
C PHE A 208 13.06 5.14 -8.13
N TYR A 209 12.97 6.20 -7.37
CA TYR A 209 13.13 6.19 -5.92
C TYR A 209 11.79 6.38 -5.24
N ARG A 210 11.53 5.59 -4.21
CA ARG A 210 10.37 5.74 -3.35
C ARG A 210 10.80 5.73 -1.90
N GLN A 211 10.37 6.73 -1.18
CA GLN A 211 10.45 6.78 0.27
C GLN A 211 9.07 6.57 0.85
N LEU A 212 8.93 5.55 1.67
CA LEU A 212 7.69 5.17 2.32
C LEU A 212 7.63 5.75 3.71
N TYR A 213 6.41 6.11 4.13
CA TYR A 213 6.13 6.63 5.45
C TYR A 213 4.87 5.98 6.00
N ALA A 214 4.92 5.57 7.28
CA ALA A 214 3.77 5.06 8.00
C ALA A 214 3.76 5.61 9.42
N GLY A 215 2.56 5.87 9.95
CA GLY A 215 2.36 6.40 11.30
C GLY A 215 0.97 6.96 11.48
N ASP A 216 0.76 7.67 12.56
CA ASP A 216 -0.51 8.31 12.85
C ASP A 216 -0.77 9.48 11.87
N GLU A 217 -2.03 9.69 11.51
CA GLU A 217 -2.41 10.71 10.51
C GLU A 217 -2.00 12.13 10.94
N SER A 218 -2.01 12.44 12.23
CA SER A 218 -1.52 13.71 12.78
C SER A 218 -0.04 13.93 12.51
N ASP A 219 0.79 12.90 12.69
CA ASP A 219 2.22 12.95 12.51
C ASP A 219 2.58 13.03 11.02
N ILE A 220 1.85 12.28 10.20
CA ILE A 220 1.96 12.35 8.73
C ILE A 220 1.63 13.75 8.21
N ASN A 221 0.56 14.38 8.71
CA ASN A 221 0.17 15.72 8.30
C ASN A 221 1.20 16.78 8.76
N SER A 222 1.70 16.66 9.99
CA SER A 222 2.75 17.55 10.50
C SER A 222 4.04 17.43 9.69
N PHE A 223 4.44 16.21 9.34
CA PHE A 223 5.58 15.96 8.47
C PHE A 223 5.36 16.51 7.07
N TYR A 224 4.16 16.34 6.50
CA TYR A 224 3.85 16.86 5.17
C TYR A 224 3.89 18.39 5.12
N ASP A 225 3.41 19.09 6.15
CA ASP A 225 3.47 20.55 6.21
C ASP A 225 4.93 21.06 6.21
N TRP A 226 5.83 20.33 6.87
CA TRP A 226 7.26 20.61 6.83
C TRP A 226 7.90 20.25 5.49
N LEU A 227 7.50 19.12 4.88
CA LEU A 227 8.06 18.60 3.63
C LEU A 227 7.62 19.42 2.41
N LYS A 228 6.36 19.85 2.39
CA LYS A 228 5.70 20.48 1.23
C LYS A 228 6.50 21.64 0.60
N PRO A 229 7.05 22.63 1.35
CA PRO A 229 7.83 23.72 0.75
C PRO A 229 9.19 23.27 0.20
N GLN A 230 9.64 22.06 0.51
CA GLN A 230 10.94 21.51 0.10
C GLN A 230 10.81 20.56 -1.11
N LEU A 231 9.57 20.20 -1.49
CA LEU A 231 9.33 19.32 -2.62
C LEU A 231 9.76 19.98 -3.93
N LYS A 232 10.46 19.19 -4.74
CA LYS A 232 10.87 19.57 -6.10
C LYS A 232 9.81 19.14 -7.12
N GLU A 233 9.81 19.73 -8.32
CA GLU A 233 8.85 19.42 -9.39
C GLU A 233 8.84 17.93 -9.81
N ASN A 234 9.96 17.24 -9.64
CA ASN A 234 10.11 15.82 -9.95
C ASN A 234 9.78 14.89 -8.79
N GLN A 235 9.25 15.41 -7.68
CA GLN A 235 8.87 14.69 -6.49
C GLN A 235 7.36 14.71 -6.30
N ASN A 236 6.78 13.53 -6.10
CA ASN A 236 5.34 13.35 -5.93
C ASN A 236 5.06 12.70 -4.58
N TRP A 237 4.32 13.41 -3.74
CA TRP A 237 3.78 12.89 -2.49
C TRP A 237 2.36 12.39 -2.72
N TYR A 238 2.09 11.13 -2.40
CA TYR A 238 0.76 10.55 -2.57
C TYR A 238 0.45 9.47 -1.55
N GLY A 239 -0.83 9.27 -1.28
CA GLY A 239 -1.39 8.12 -0.59
C GLY A 239 -2.27 7.30 -1.52
N VAL A 240 -2.92 6.26 -1.00
CA VAL A 240 -3.76 5.35 -1.82
C VAL A 240 -4.95 6.06 -2.46
N LYS A 241 -5.55 7.02 -1.74
CA LYS A 241 -6.74 7.75 -2.19
C LYS A 241 -6.42 8.94 -3.10
N ASP A 242 -5.15 9.30 -3.24
CA ASP A 242 -4.78 10.46 -4.02
C ASP A 242 -4.86 10.18 -5.52
N ARG A 243 -5.27 11.19 -6.30
CA ARG A 243 -5.44 11.08 -7.77
C ARG A 243 -4.17 10.62 -8.50
N GLN A 244 -3.01 10.81 -7.90
CA GLN A 244 -1.71 10.42 -8.46
C GLN A 244 -1.31 8.99 -8.10
N SER A 245 -2.09 8.33 -7.23
CA SER A 245 -1.87 6.92 -6.92
C SER A 245 -2.22 6.04 -8.13
N PRO A 246 -1.40 5.06 -8.49
CA PRO A 246 -1.70 4.11 -9.57
C PRO A 246 -3.04 3.37 -9.38
N ILE A 247 -3.53 3.29 -8.16
CA ILE A 247 -4.74 2.55 -7.76
C ILE A 247 -5.98 3.47 -7.69
N SER A 248 -5.79 4.81 -7.58
CA SER A 248 -6.87 5.77 -7.35
C SER A 248 -7.99 5.71 -8.40
N ASN A 249 -7.64 5.48 -9.66
CA ASN A 249 -8.62 5.39 -10.75
C ASN A 249 -9.57 4.19 -10.58
N SER A 250 -9.10 3.08 -10.03
CA SER A 250 -9.91 1.89 -9.80
C SER A 250 -10.78 2.06 -8.54
N LEU A 251 -10.24 2.68 -7.50
CA LEU A 251 -10.98 2.98 -6.27
C LEU A 251 -12.07 4.03 -6.49
N ASN A 252 -11.76 5.12 -7.20
CA ASN A 252 -12.74 6.17 -7.52
C ASN A 252 -13.89 5.64 -8.39
N ARG A 253 -13.62 4.70 -9.29
CA ARG A 253 -14.69 4.02 -10.05
C ARG A 253 -15.56 3.17 -9.14
N ALA A 254 -14.97 2.37 -8.26
CA ALA A 254 -15.72 1.54 -7.31
C ALA A 254 -16.57 2.39 -6.36
N GLU A 255 -16.04 3.49 -5.84
CA GLU A 255 -16.76 4.45 -4.99
C GLU A 255 -17.91 5.11 -5.73
N SER A 256 -17.71 5.53 -7.00
CA SER A 256 -18.76 6.09 -7.84
C SER A 256 -19.88 5.09 -8.12
N PHE A 257 -19.56 3.82 -8.33
CA PHE A 257 -20.58 2.77 -8.48
C PHE A 257 -21.39 2.55 -7.20
N LEU A 258 -20.75 2.57 -6.04
CA LEU A 258 -21.41 2.41 -4.75
C LEU A 258 -22.33 3.59 -4.42
N LEU A 259 -21.92 4.82 -4.76
CA LEU A 259 -22.73 6.04 -4.57
C LEU A 259 -23.93 6.12 -5.54
N LEU A 260 -23.86 5.47 -6.70
CA LEU A 260 -24.96 5.42 -7.67
C LEU A 260 -25.96 4.28 -7.37
N ALA A 261 -25.57 3.29 -6.56
CA ALA A 261 -26.39 2.14 -6.22
C ALA A 261 -27.13 2.29 -4.88
N GLY A 262 -26.88 3.35 -4.10
CA GLY A 262 -27.55 3.70 -2.83
C GLY A 262 -28.40 4.94 -2.97
#